data_b8bd621f36b335b1a2ed763799f3271d
#
_entry.id   b8bd621f36b335b1a2ed763799f3271d
#
_cell.length_a   1.000
_cell.length_b   1.000
_cell.length_c   1.000
_cell.angle_alpha   90.00
_cell.angle_beta   90.00
_cell.angle_gamma   90.00
#
_symmetry.space_group_name_H-M   'P 1'
#
loop_
_entity.id
_entity.type
_entity.pdbx_description
1 polymer ?
#
loop_
_entity_poly.entity_id
_entity_poly.type
_entity_poly.pdbx_seq_one_letter_code
_entity_poly.pdbx_strand_id
1 'polypeptide(L)'
;VLNDGTYFTPVQVVYNDTLENFQEISKINIGAALIIRGTLVLTPDSKQPFEIQAESITVEGPSTGDYPLQPKRHSMEFLRTINHLRPRTNTFQAVFRVRSLAAMAIHQFFQDRDFVYVHTPLITGSDCEGAGEMFQVTTLDLNNVPKTEDGKVDYTQDFFGKPTNLTVSGQLNGETFAMAFRNIYTFGPTFRAENSNTTRHAAEFWMIEPEIAFADLEDDMELAEDMIKYIISYVLEHAPEEMNFFNEFIDLSLIHISEPTRPY
;
A
#
# COMPACT_ATOMS: atom_id res chain seq x y z
N VAL A 1 2.78 19.00 18.36
CA VAL A 1 3.34 18.44 17.11
C VAL A 1 2.27 18.39 16.05
N LEU A 2 2.65 18.68 14.81
CA LEU A 2 1.80 18.72 13.63
C LEU A 2 2.37 17.76 12.56
N ASN A 3 1.50 17.03 11.88
CA ASN A 3 1.87 16.28 10.69
C ASN A 3 0.85 16.63 9.58
N ASP A 4 1.34 17.13 8.47
CA ASP A 4 0.53 17.49 7.30
C ASP A 4 0.46 16.35 6.26
N GLY A 5 1.08 15.22 6.55
CA GLY A 5 1.13 14.04 5.68
C GLY A 5 2.23 14.09 4.61
N THR A 6 2.96 15.18 4.44
CA THR A 6 4.03 15.29 3.42
C THR A 6 5.31 14.58 3.83
N TYR A 7 5.54 14.45 5.12
CA TYR A 7 6.73 13.81 5.69
C TYR A 7 6.38 12.87 6.83
N PHE A 8 7.23 11.86 7.10
CA PHE A 8 6.96 10.89 8.17
C PHE A 8 7.08 11.50 9.56
N THR A 9 8.19 12.18 9.82
CA THR A 9 8.42 12.82 11.12
C THR A 9 7.59 14.10 11.27
N PRO A 10 6.78 14.22 12.34
CA PRO A 10 5.97 15.41 12.57
C PRO A 10 6.83 16.60 12.94
N VAL A 11 6.37 17.81 12.64
CA VAL A 11 7.01 19.05 13.01
C VAL A 11 6.55 19.53 14.40
N GLN A 12 7.48 20.05 15.19
CA GLN A 12 7.15 20.75 16.43
C GLN A 12 6.65 22.16 16.14
N VAL A 13 5.52 22.51 16.73
CA VAL A 13 4.96 23.87 16.69
C VAL A 13 5.01 24.42 18.11
N VAL A 14 5.64 25.57 18.28
CA VAL A 14 5.74 26.30 19.53
C VAL A 14 4.84 27.53 19.46
N TYR A 15 4.05 27.75 20.47
CA TYR A 15 3.18 28.91 20.61
C TYR A 15 3.13 29.38 22.07
N ASN A 16 2.76 30.59 22.29
CA ASN A 16 2.71 31.22 23.62
C ASN A 16 1.34 31.90 23.86
N ASP A 17 1.19 32.47 25.03
CA ASP A 17 -0.05 33.11 25.49
C ASP A 17 -0.36 34.45 24.80
N THR A 18 0.52 34.92 23.92
CA THR A 18 0.27 36.12 23.12
C THR A 18 -0.63 35.85 21.90
N LEU A 19 -0.90 34.59 21.57
CA LEU A 19 -1.86 34.25 20.53
C LEU A 19 -3.27 34.70 20.94
N GLU A 20 -3.99 35.36 20.03
CA GLU A 20 -5.34 35.87 20.25
C GLU A 20 -6.30 34.76 20.74
N ASN A 21 -6.18 33.56 20.19
CA ASN A 21 -7.01 32.39 20.53
C ASN A 21 -6.29 31.34 21.38
N PHE A 22 -5.30 31.75 22.20
CA PHE A 22 -4.53 30.82 23.04
C PHE A 22 -5.40 29.91 23.92
N GLN A 23 -6.49 30.44 24.49
CA GLN A 23 -7.41 29.69 25.34
C GLN A 23 -8.16 28.57 24.59
N GLU A 24 -8.42 28.76 23.32
CA GLU A 24 -8.97 27.74 22.43
C GLU A 24 -7.92 26.70 22.10
N ILE A 25 -6.76 27.15 21.59
CA ILE A 25 -5.66 26.27 21.14
C ILE A 25 -5.14 25.39 22.26
N SER A 26 -5.07 25.91 23.50
CA SER A 26 -4.60 25.13 24.65
C SER A 26 -5.53 23.96 25.04
N LYS A 27 -6.73 23.90 24.50
CA LYS A 27 -7.76 22.89 24.83
C LYS A 27 -8.11 21.99 23.65
N ILE A 28 -7.47 22.17 22.50
CA ILE A 28 -7.77 21.31 21.34
C ILE A 28 -7.35 19.86 21.59
N ASN A 29 -8.16 18.94 21.10
CA ASN A 29 -7.87 17.52 21.19
C ASN A 29 -7.00 17.06 20.03
N ILE A 30 -6.35 15.91 20.21
CA ILE A 30 -5.62 15.22 19.16
C ILE A 30 -6.59 14.91 17.99
N GLY A 31 -6.08 15.01 16.76
CA GLY A 31 -6.85 14.77 15.54
C GLY A 31 -7.58 16.03 15.00
N ALA A 32 -7.46 17.17 15.67
CA ALA A 32 -7.95 18.44 15.13
C ALA A 32 -7.16 18.84 13.87
N ALA A 33 -7.84 19.48 12.92
CA ALA A 33 -7.25 20.05 11.72
C ALA A 33 -6.90 21.53 11.96
N LEU A 34 -5.65 21.90 11.69
CA LEU A 34 -5.12 23.24 12.02
C LEU A 34 -4.45 23.84 10.79
N ILE A 35 -4.61 25.14 10.61
CA ILE A 35 -3.73 25.96 9.76
C ILE A 35 -2.82 26.75 10.66
N ILE A 36 -1.51 26.60 10.44
CA ILE A 36 -0.49 27.27 11.24
C ILE A 36 0.34 28.17 10.33
N ARG A 37 0.49 29.41 10.72
CA ARG A 37 1.43 30.37 10.11
C ARG A 37 2.43 30.78 11.16
N GLY A 38 3.70 30.86 10.77
CA GLY A 38 4.78 31.21 11.68
C GLY A 38 6.14 31.16 11.03
N THR A 39 7.15 31.42 11.83
CA THR A 39 8.55 31.43 11.41
C THR A 39 9.19 30.08 11.69
N LEU A 40 9.87 29.50 10.68
CA LEU A 40 10.70 28.31 10.88
C LEU A 40 12.01 28.69 11.51
N VAL A 41 12.31 28.08 12.66
CA VAL A 41 13.51 28.35 13.45
C VAL A 41 14.36 27.08 13.54
N LEU A 42 15.63 27.18 13.22
CA LEU A 42 16.58 26.08 13.37
C LEU A 42 16.93 25.87 14.84
N THR A 43 16.92 24.65 15.29
CA THR A 43 17.19 24.22 16.67
C THR A 43 18.24 23.11 16.71
N PRO A 44 19.49 23.37 16.25
CA PRO A 44 20.51 22.33 16.02
C PRO A 44 20.92 21.58 17.31
N ASP A 45 20.77 22.22 18.48
CA ASP A 45 21.10 21.62 19.77
C ASP A 45 19.91 20.92 20.46
N SER A 46 18.75 20.86 19.77
CA SER A 46 17.53 20.22 20.27
C SER A 46 17.32 18.84 19.65
N LYS A 47 16.38 18.08 20.21
CA LYS A 47 16.02 16.76 19.68
C LYS A 47 15.53 16.80 18.21
N GLN A 48 14.80 17.84 17.85
CA GLN A 48 14.39 18.13 16.48
C GLN A 48 15.27 19.23 15.87
N PRO A 49 15.61 19.16 14.57
CA PRO A 49 16.53 20.11 13.94
C PRO A 49 15.92 21.50 13.71
N PHE A 50 14.60 21.62 13.76
CA PHE A 50 13.87 22.87 13.58
C PHE A 50 12.49 22.79 14.24
N GLU A 51 11.88 23.95 14.43
CA GLU A 51 10.50 24.10 14.92
C GLU A 51 9.79 25.25 14.19
N ILE A 52 8.47 25.29 14.25
CA ILE A 52 7.68 26.43 13.79
C ILE A 52 7.26 27.24 14.99
N GLN A 53 7.72 28.49 15.09
CA GLN A 53 7.20 29.47 16.04
C GLN A 53 5.94 30.09 15.46
N ALA A 54 4.79 29.69 16.01
CA ALA A 54 3.50 30.08 15.48
C ALA A 54 3.18 31.55 15.77
N GLU A 55 2.82 32.29 14.71
CA GLU A 55 2.28 33.64 14.77
C GLU A 55 0.76 33.64 14.75
N SER A 56 0.16 32.63 14.08
CA SER A 56 -1.28 32.39 14.14
C SER A 56 -1.59 30.90 13.98
N ILE A 57 -2.65 30.46 14.63
CA ILE A 57 -3.18 29.10 14.54
C ILE A 57 -4.70 29.19 14.33
N THR A 58 -5.19 28.64 13.24
CA THR A 58 -6.62 28.56 12.95
C THR A 58 -7.09 27.12 13.10
N VAL A 59 -8.18 26.89 13.82
CA VAL A 59 -8.82 25.58 13.94
C VAL A 59 -9.81 25.43 12.77
N GLU A 60 -9.43 24.64 11.76
CA GLU A 60 -10.29 24.34 10.60
C GLU A 60 -11.31 23.25 10.92
N GLY A 61 -10.92 22.30 11.75
CA GLY A 61 -11.78 21.21 12.18
C GLY A 61 -11.45 20.78 13.62
N PRO A 62 -12.38 20.97 14.56
CA PRO A 62 -12.18 20.51 15.93
C PRO A 62 -12.24 18.98 15.99
N SER A 63 -11.63 18.42 17.01
CA SER A 63 -11.73 17.01 17.38
C SER A 63 -12.34 16.89 18.77
N THR A 64 -13.10 15.83 18.97
CA THR A 64 -13.76 15.53 20.24
C THR A 64 -12.90 14.67 21.15
N GLY A 65 -13.19 14.65 22.46
CA GLY A 65 -12.40 13.89 23.45
C GLY A 65 -12.51 12.36 23.29
N ASP A 66 -13.50 11.88 22.53
CA ASP A 66 -13.72 10.45 22.21
C ASP A 66 -13.05 10.02 20.90
N TYR A 67 -12.22 10.88 20.29
CA TYR A 67 -11.44 10.51 19.11
C TYR A 67 -10.66 9.22 19.34
N PRO A 68 -10.83 8.17 18.50
CA PRO A 68 -10.35 6.82 18.82
C PRO A 68 -8.82 6.69 18.91
N LEU A 69 -8.07 7.50 18.13
CA LEU A 69 -6.61 7.50 18.15
C LEU A 69 -6.08 8.43 19.24
N GLN A 70 -6.03 7.94 20.46
CA GLN A 70 -5.43 8.66 21.58
C GLN A 70 -3.89 8.50 21.59
N PRO A 71 -3.11 9.36 22.30
CA PRO A 71 -1.65 9.29 22.35
C PRO A 71 -1.18 8.10 23.21
N LYS A 72 -1.47 6.88 22.75
CA LYS A 72 -1.08 5.60 23.34
C LYS A 72 -0.82 4.58 22.25
N ARG A 73 -0.13 3.48 22.58
CA ARG A 73 0.03 2.35 21.67
C ARG A 73 -1.34 1.67 21.44
N HIS A 74 -1.65 1.43 20.16
CA HIS A 74 -2.84 0.69 19.74
C HIS A 74 -2.43 -0.68 19.20
N SER A 75 -3.23 -1.71 19.49
CA SER A 75 -3.01 -3.05 18.91
C SER A 75 -3.44 -3.08 17.43
N MET A 76 -2.85 -4.02 16.67
CA MET A 76 -3.22 -4.21 15.27
C MET A 76 -4.67 -4.65 15.10
N GLU A 77 -5.20 -5.43 16.04
CA GLU A 77 -6.60 -5.86 16.08
C GLU A 77 -7.53 -4.65 16.21
N PHE A 78 -7.24 -3.76 17.17
CA PHE A 78 -8.01 -2.53 17.33
C PHE A 78 -7.95 -1.66 16.07
N LEU A 79 -6.78 -1.47 15.49
CA LEU A 79 -6.62 -0.64 14.28
C LEU A 79 -7.38 -1.21 13.07
N ARG A 80 -7.64 -2.52 13.02
CA ARG A 80 -8.50 -3.13 11.99
C ARG A 80 -9.97 -2.74 12.15
N THR A 81 -10.44 -2.47 13.36
CA THR A 81 -11.83 -2.02 13.60
C THR A 81 -12.06 -0.56 13.20
N ILE A 82 -11.00 0.23 13.05
CA ILE A 82 -11.04 1.64 12.66
C ILE A 82 -10.21 1.90 11.39
N ASN A 83 -10.44 1.11 10.36
CA ASN A 83 -9.68 1.14 9.11
C ASN A 83 -9.52 2.53 8.49
N HIS A 84 -10.55 3.38 8.58
CA HIS A 84 -10.57 4.74 8.06
C HIS A 84 -9.66 5.71 8.84
N LEU A 85 -9.26 5.38 10.06
CA LEU A 85 -8.38 6.20 10.90
C LEU A 85 -6.95 5.64 10.99
N ARG A 86 -6.76 4.33 10.85
CA ARG A 86 -5.46 3.68 11.04
C ARG A 86 -4.31 4.29 10.20
N PRO A 87 -4.52 4.86 8.99
CA PRO A 87 -3.44 5.51 8.24
C PRO A 87 -2.83 6.72 8.96
N ARG A 88 -3.52 7.27 9.97
CA ARG A 88 -3.02 8.39 10.78
C ARG A 88 -2.04 7.97 11.88
N THR A 89 -1.86 6.67 12.11
CA THR A 89 -0.88 6.15 13.08
C THR A 89 0.51 6.09 12.46
N ASN A 90 1.56 6.27 13.25
CA ASN A 90 2.94 6.20 12.76
C ASN A 90 3.22 4.86 12.06
N THR A 91 2.75 3.74 12.62
CA THR A 91 2.92 2.41 12.03
C THR A 91 2.36 2.34 10.60
N PHE A 92 1.12 2.79 10.40
CA PHE A 92 0.51 2.71 9.07
C PHE A 92 0.96 3.83 8.14
N GLN A 93 1.36 4.99 8.66
CA GLN A 93 2.05 5.98 7.84
C GLN A 93 3.34 5.41 7.26
N ALA A 94 4.18 4.79 8.09
CA ALA A 94 5.41 4.14 7.63
C ALA A 94 5.10 3.02 6.62
N VAL A 95 4.17 2.11 6.94
CA VAL A 95 3.78 1.00 6.06
C VAL A 95 3.32 1.50 4.68
N PHE A 96 2.41 2.47 4.62
CA PHE A 96 1.87 2.93 3.34
C PHE A 96 2.87 3.78 2.54
N ARG A 97 3.77 4.53 3.20
CA ARG A 97 4.85 5.23 2.52
C ARG A 97 5.85 4.27 1.90
N VAL A 98 6.32 3.28 2.67
CA VAL A 98 7.23 2.24 2.15
C VAL A 98 6.55 1.43 1.04
N ARG A 99 5.28 1.05 1.20
CA ARG A 99 4.53 0.35 0.15
C ARG A 99 4.44 1.18 -1.15
N SER A 100 4.20 2.48 -1.03
CA SER A 100 4.16 3.38 -2.19
C SER A 100 5.51 3.45 -2.92
N LEU A 101 6.60 3.61 -2.15
CA LEU A 101 7.96 3.62 -2.71
C LEU A 101 8.33 2.27 -3.35
N ALA A 102 8.02 1.16 -2.70
CA ALA A 102 8.27 -0.17 -3.24
C ALA A 102 7.52 -0.39 -4.57
N ALA A 103 6.27 0.06 -4.68
CA ALA A 103 5.53 -0.02 -5.94
C ALA A 103 6.20 0.79 -7.06
N MET A 104 6.69 1.98 -6.76
CA MET A 104 7.44 2.79 -7.73
C MET A 104 8.78 2.14 -8.09
N ALA A 105 9.48 1.56 -7.12
CA ALA A 105 10.73 0.82 -7.36
C ALA A 105 10.52 -0.36 -8.32
N ILE A 106 9.43 -1.11 -8.18
CA ILE A 106 9.07 -2.20 -9.09
C ILE A 106 8.92 -1.66 -10.51
N HIS A 107 8.15 -0.60 -10.70
CA HIS A 107 7.97 -0.01 -12.02
C HIS A 107 9.31 0.49 -12.60
N GLN A 108 10.12 1.20 -11.80
CA GLN A 108 11.40 1.72 -12.24
C GLN A 108 12.37 0.60 -12.65
N PHE A 109 12.44 -0.47 -11.84
CA PHE A 109 13.28 -1.64 -12.12
C PHE A 109 13.01 -2.23 -13.49
N PHE A 110 11.74 -2.46 -13.83
CA PHE A 110 11.35 -3.06 -15.10
C PHE A 110 11.48 -2.08 -16.27
N GLN A 111 11.11 -0.81 -16.06
CA GLN A 111 11.23 0.20 -17.12
C GLN A 111 12.68 0.48 -17.51
N ASP A 112 13.62 0.49 -16.56
CA ASP A 112 15.05 0.64 -16.82
C ASP A 112 15.66 -0.55 -17.58
N ARG A 113 14.93 -1.66 -17.70
CA ARG A 113 15.30 -2.88 -18.42
C ARG A 113 14.49 -3.10 -19.68
N ASP A 114 13.82 -2.07 -20.18
CA ASP A 114 13.00 -2.08 -21.40
C ASP A 114 11.82 -3.08 -21.36
N PHE A 115 11.30 -3.40 -20.17
CA PHE A 115 10.06 -4.15 -20.04
C PHE A 115 8.85 -3.25 -20.28
N VAL A 116 7.85 -3.77 -20.96
CA VAL A 116 6.57 -3.09 -21.16
C VAL A 116 5.61 -3.45 -20.03
N TYR A 117 5.12 -2.44 -19.32
CA TYR A 117 4.04 -2.64 -18.33
C TYR A 117 2.72 -2.92 -19.03
N VAL A 118 2.06 -4.01 -18.66
CA VAL A 118 0.78 -4.43 -19.23
C VAL A 118 -0.29 -4.45 -18.16
N HIS A 119 -1.39 -3.72 -18.39
CA HIS A 119 -2.59 -3.83 -17.57
C HIS A 119 -3.50 -4.90 -18.18
N THR A 120 -3.56 -6.06 -17.53
CA THR A 120 -4.45 -7.16 -17.93
C THR A 120 -5.84 -7.03 -17.28
N PRO A 121 -6.91 -7.54 -17.91
CA PRO A 121 -8.26 -7.45 -17.35
C PRO A 121 -8.38 -8.14 -15.98
N LEU A 122 -9.01 -7.45 -15.03
CA LEU A 122 -9.32 -8.02 -13.72
C LEU A 122 -10.59 -8.86 -13.73
N ILE A 123 -11.54 -8.55 -14.62
CA ILE A 123 -12.74 -9.36 -14.86
C ILE A 123 -12.49 -10.20 -16.10
N THR A 124 -12.53 -11.51 -15.95
CA THR A 124 -12.18 -12.46 -17.01
C THR A 124 -13.15 -13.61 -17.08
N GLY A 125 -13.31 -14.17 -18.27
CA GLY A 125 -14.01 -15.44 -18.51
C GLY A 125 -13.05 -16.64 -18.53
N SER A 126 -11.75 -16.41 -18.35
CA SER A 126 -10.71 -17.44 -18.42
C SER A 126 -10.16 -17.76 -17.05
N ASP A 127 -9.98 -19.05 -16.78
CA ASP A 127 -9.19 -19.53 -15.65
C ASP A 127 -7.72 -19.60 -16.08
N CYS A 128 -6.82 -19.12 -15.23
CA CYS A 128 -5.40 -19.21 -15.48
C CYS A 128 -4.85 -20.52 -14.90
N GLU A 129 -4.76 -21.54 -15.73
CA GLU A 129 -4.18 -22.86 -15.42
C GLU A 129 -4.79 -23.59 -14.20
N GLY A 130 -6.00 -23.25 -13.79
CA GLY A 130 -6.59 -23.77 -12.56
C GLY A 130 -5.89 -23.27 -11.29
N ALA A 131 -5.25 -22.11 -11.35
CA ALA A 131 -4.36 -21.60 -10.31
C ALA A 131 -5.06 -21.22 -8.99
N GLY A 132 -6.38 -21.34 -8.89
CA GLY A 132 -7.10 -21.07 -7.65
C GLY A 132 -8.62 -21.01 -7.84
N GLU A 133 -9.34 -21.01 -6.72
CA GLU A 133 -10.78 -20.77 -6.77
C GLU A 133 -11.06 -19.30 -7.09
N MET A 134 -11.96 -19.06 -8.06
CA MET A 134 -12.25 -17.72 -8.56
C MET A 134 -13.49 -17.13 -7.89
N PHE A 135 -13.43 -15.86 -7.53
CA PHE A 135 -14.62 -15.08 -7.17
C PHE A 135 -15.45 -14.81 -8.43
N GLN A 136 -16.73 -15.15 -8.39
CA GLN A 136 -17.65 -14.86 -9.48
C GLN A 136 -18.05 -13.38 -9.50
N VAL A 137 -18.08 -12.78 -10.69
CA VAL A 137 -18.60 -11.43 -10.94
C VAL A 137 -19.92 -11.55 -11.71
N THR A 138 -21.00 -11.03 -11.14
CA THR A 138 -22.32 -11.08 -11.74
C THR A 138 -23.14 -9.85 -11.39
N THR A 139 -24.04 -9.44 -12.29
CA THR A 139 -25.06 -8.42 -12.05
C THR A 139 -26.48 -9.03 -11.90
N LEU A 140 -26.58 -10.36 -11.93
CA LEU A 140 -27.85 -11.05 -11.72
C LEU A 140 -28.35 -10.86 -10.27
N ASP A 141 -29.66 -10.70 -10.10
CA ASP A 141 -30.28 -10.69 -8.78
C ASP A 141 -30.18 -12.09 -8.16
N LEU A 142 -29.36 -12.22 -7.10
CA LEU A 142 -29.17 -13.49 -6.39
C LEU A 142 -30.43 -14.01 -5.69
N ASN A 143 -31.43 -13.16 -5.44
CA ASN A 143 -32.73 -13.59 -4.91
C ASN A 143 -33.68 -14.14 -5.97
N ASN A 144 -33.41 -13.83 -7.25
CA ASN A 144 -34.25 -14.25 -8.37
C ASN A 144 -33.36 -14.54 -9.60
N VAL A 145 -32.52 -15.54 -9.47
CA VAL A 145 -31.57 -15.92 -10.53
C VAL A 145 -32.31 -16.52 -11.72
N PRO A 146 -32.17 -15.93 -12.93
CA PRO A 146 -32.75 -16.50 -14.15
C PRO A 146 -32.14 -17.87 -14.44
N LYS A 147 -32.99 -18.81 -14.95
CA LYS A 147 -32.57 -20.17 -15.22
C LYS A 147 -32.93 -20.58 -16.65
N THR A 148 -32.09 -21.39 -17.24
CA THR A 148 -32.32 -22.09 -18.50
C THR A 148 -33.31 -23.22 -18.29
N GLU A 149 -33.79 -23.82 -19.40
CA GLU A 149 -34.74 -24.95 -19.37
C GLU A 149 -34.21 -26.17 -18.60
N ASP A 150 -32.89 -26.38 -18.57
CA ASP A 150 -32.21 -27.44 -17.81
C ASP A 150 -31.91 -27.07 -16.36
N GLY A 151 -32.40 -25.93 -15.89
CA GLY A 151 -32.32 -25.48 -14.49
C GLY A 151 -31.01 -24.85 -14.09
N LYS A 152 -30.06 -24.65 -15.00
CA LYS A 152 -28.79 -23.91 -14.73
C LYS A 152 -29.03 -22.42 -14.76
N VAL A 153 -28.05 -21.65 -14.24
CA VAL A 153 -28.05 -20.19 -14.32
C VAL A 153 -28.00 -19.76 -15.79
N ASP A 154 -28.91 -18.89 -16.16
CA ASP A 154 -28.93 -18.29 -17.50
C ASP A 154 -28.06 -17.03 -17.56
N TYR A 155 -26.77 -17.21 -17.79
CA TYR A 155 -25.82 -16.14 -17.92
C TYR A 155 -25.99 -15.27 -19.16
N THR A 156 -26.87 -15.65 -20.14
CA THR A 156 -27.15 -14.76 -21.26
C THR A 156 -27.84 -13.47 -20.82
N GLN A 157 -28.46 -13.49 -19.65
CA GLN A 157 -29.07 -12.32 -19.01
C GLN A 157 -28.13 -11.53 -18.11
N ASP A 158 -26.90 -12.02 -17.91
CA ASP A 158 -25.87 -11.29 -17.15
C ASP A 158 -25.16 -10.24 -18.02
N PHE A 159 -24.43 -9.31 -17.38
CA PHE A 159 -23.79 -8.17 -18.04
C PHE A 159 -22.91 -8.56 -19.23
N PHE A 160 -22.09 -9.59 -19.10
CA PHE A 160 -21.19 -10.07 -20.16
C PHE A 160 -21.79 -11.20 -21.03
N GLY A 161 -23.02 -11.60 -20.77
CA GLY A 161 -23.68 -12.70 -21.47
C GLY A 161 -23.03 -14.08 -21.28
N LYS A 162 -22.12 -14.22 -20.33
CA LYS A 162 -21.39 -15.45 -20.00
C LYS A 162 -20.86 -15.36 -18.56
N PRO A 163 -20.51 -16.51 -17.93
CA PRO A 163 -19.86 -16.50 -16.62
C PRO A 163 -18.56 -15.70 -16.65
N THR A 164 -18.38 -14.84 -15.67
CA THR A 164 -17.16 -14.06 -15.47
C THR A 164 -16.72 -14.08 -14.03
N ASN A 165 -15.42 -13.91 -13.81
CA ASN A 165 -14.78 -14.00 -12.50
C ASN A 165 -13.72 -12.92 -12.34
N LEU A 166 -13.30 -12.70 -11.10
CA LEU A 166 -12.08 -11.94 -10.83
C LEU A 166 -10.86 -12.81 -11.17
N THR A 167 -9.85 -12.20 -11.76
CA THR A 167 -8.63 -12.89 -12.18
C THR A 167 -7.83 -13.43 -10.99
N VAL A 168 -7.22 -14.58 -11.17
CA VAL A 168 -6.27 -15.21 -10.22
C VAL A 168 -4.82 -14.92 -10.59
N SER A 169 -4.55 -14.40 -11.79
CA SER A 169 -3.23 -14.03 -12.32
C SER A 169 -3.39 -13.21 -13.60
N GLY A 170 -2.44 -12.32 -13.84
CA GLY A 170 -2.32 -11.60 -15.11
C GLY A 170 -1.59 -12.38 -16.21
N GLN A 171 -0.96 -13.49 -15.87
CA GLN A 171 -0.05 -14.25 -16.72
C GLN A 171 -0.68 -14.63 -18.08
N LEU A 172 -1.83 -15.31 -18.08
CA LEU A 172 -2.45 -15.81 -19.31
C LEU A 172 -2.67 -14.72 -20.38
N ASN A 173 -3.12 -13.53 -19.93
CA ASN A 173 -3.24 -12.39 -20.83
C ASN A 173 -1.87 -11.76 -21.12
N GLY A 174 -0.97 -11.73 -20.14
CA GLY A 174 0.38 -11.19 -20.26
C GLY A 174 1.20 -11.87 -21.33
N GLU A 175 1.15 -13.19 -21.43
CA GLU A 175 1.85 -13.98 -22.45
C GLU A 175 1.48 -13.55 -23.89
N THR A 176 0.23 -13.16 -24.14
CA THR A 176 -0.16 -12.65 -25.46
C THR A 176 0.55 -11.35 -25.83
N PHE A 177 0.87 -10.53 -24.85
CA PHE A 177 1.65 -9.30 -25.04
C PHE A 177 3.16 -9.60 -25.14
N ALA A 178 3.67 -10.59 -24.42
CA ALA A 178 5.05 -11.03 -24.55
C ALA A 178 5.36 -11.49 -25.98
N MET A 179 4.41 -12.10 -26.68
CA MET A 179 4.53 -12.46 -28.10
C MET A 179 4.75 -11.25 -29.02
N ALA A 180 4.35 -10.04 -28.60
CA ALA A 180 4.51 -8.81 -29.37
C ALA A 180 5.70 -7.95 -28.87
N PHE A 181 5.92 -7.90 -27.55
CA PHE A 181 6.86 -6.98 -26.92
C PHE A 181 8.08 -7.67 -26.33
N ARG A 182 8.17 -9.00 -26.38
CA ARG A 182 9.25 -9.80 -25.85
C ARG A 182 9.32 -9.84 -24.33
N ASN A 183 9.55 -8.68 -23.67
CA ASN A 183 9.66 -8.56 -22.23
C ASN A 183 8.52 -7.69 -21.73
N ILE A 184 7.66 -8.25 -20.90
CA ILE A 184 6.54 -7.54 -20.29
C ILE A 184 6.49 -7.84 -18.79
N TYR A 185 5.76 -7.04 -18.06
CA TYR A 185 5.36 -7.39 -16.71
C TYR A 185 3.94 -6.90 -16.41
N THR A 186 3.23 -7.67 -15.60
CA THR A 186 2.04 -7.21 -14.91
C THR A 186 2.42 -6.85 -13.47
N PHE A 187 1.75 -5.86 -12.92
CA PHE A 187 1.83 -5.53 -11.49
C PHE A 187 0.46 -5.00 -11.08
N GLY A 188 -0.33 -5.83 -10.45
CA GLY A 188 -1.70 -5.48 -10.13
C GLY A 188 -2.41 -6.47 -9.21
N PRO A 189 -3.65 -6.15 -8.82
CA PRO A 189 -4.43 -6.98 -7.93
C PRO A 189 -4.84 -8.30 -8.58
N THR A 190 -4.74 -9.36 -7.80
CA THR A 190 -5.26 -10.71 -8.11
C THR A 190 -6.12 -11.19 -6.97
N PHE A 191 -7.01 -12.14 -7.26
CA PHE A 191 -8.05 -12.57 -6.33
C PHE A 191 -8.13 -14.09 -6.31
N ARG A 192 -8.11 -14.68 -5.11
CA ARG A 192 -8.26 -16.13 -4.92
C ARG A 192 -9.25 -16.39 -3.81
N ALA A 193 -10.30 -17.17 -4.12
CA ALA A 193 -11.41 -17.48 -3.22
C ALA A 193 -11.13 -18.71 -2.34
N GLU A 194 -9.93 -19.22 -2.33
CA GLU A 194 -9.54 -20.39 -1.56
C GLU A 194 -9.86 -20.24 -0.07
N ASN A 195 -10.51 -21.24 0.50
CA ASN A 195 -10.82 -21.29 1.91
C ASN A 195 -9.57 -21.65 2.73
N SER A 196 -8.67 -20.69 2.89
CA SER A 196 -7.42 -20.84 3.64
C SER A 196 -7.32 -19.82 4.77
N ASN A 197 -7.23 -20.32 6.01
CA ASN A 197 -7.11 -19.51 7.23
C ASN A 197 -5.66 -19.45 7.73
N THR A 198 -4.71 -19.13 6.87
CA THR A 198 -3.32 -18.93 7.25
C THR A 198 -2.94 -17.47 7.30
N THR A 199 -1.88 -17.14 8.02
CA THR A 199 -1.34 -15.77 8.09
C THR A 199 -0.71 -15.28 6.78
N ARG A 200 -0.53 -16.17 5.80
CA ARG A 200 0.13 -15.90 4.52
C ARG A 200 -0.81 -15.89 3.33
N HIS A 201 -2.11 -16.17 3.51
CA HIS A 201 -3.11 -16.15 2.44
C HIS A 201 -4.00 -14.93 2.58
N ALA A 202 -4.15 -14.20 1.51
CA ALA A 202 -5.09 -13.10 1.37
C ALA A 202 -5.98 -13.35 0.14
N ALA A 203 -7.26 -13.00 0.23
CA ALA A 203 -8.19 -13.16 -0.87
C ALA A 203 -7.94 -12.14 -2.01
N GLU A 204 -7.27 -11.04 -1.70
CA GLU A 204 -6.82 -10.02 -2.63
C GLU A 204 -5.37 -9.65 -2.31
N PHE A 205 -4.51 -9.68 -3.32
CA PHE A 205 -3.09 -9.31 -3.20
C PHE A 205 -2.57 -8.83 -4.56
N TRP A 206 -1.44 -8.15 -4.56
CA TRP A 206 -0.79 -7.70 -5.78
C TRP A 206 0.31 -8.67 -6.18
N MET A 207 0.33 -9.07 -7.44
CA MET A 207 1.39 -9.91 -8.02
C MET A 207 2.28 -9.10 -8.95
N ILE A 208 3.57 -9.46 -8.96
CA ILE A 208 4.55 -9.01 -9.93
C ILE A 208 4.83 -10.21 -10.82
N GLU A 209 4.47 -10.12 -12.08
CA GLU A 209 4.52 -11.25 -13.01
C GLU A 209 5.24 -10.81 -14.30
N PRO A 210 6.58 -10.90 -14.35
CA PRO A 210 7.33 -10.68 -15.59
C PRO A 210 7.17 -11.90 -16.52
N GLU A 211 7.09 -11.61 -17.82
CA GLU A 211 7.12 -12.61 -18.89
C GLU A 211 8.25 -12.26 -19.85
N ILE A 212 9.18 -13.19 -20.05
CA ILE A 212 10.43 -12.97 -20.78
C ILE A 212 10.54 -13.98 -21.92
N ALA A 213 10.44 -13.52 -23.15
CA ALA A 213 10.61 -14.41 -24.29
C ALA A 213 12.08 -14.88 -24.41
N PHE A 214 12.26 -16.16 -24.72
CA PHE A 214 13.55 -16.82 -24.92
C PHE A 214 14.44 -16.93 -23.65
N ALA A 215 13.88 -16.71 -22.47
CA ALA A 215 14.55 -16.91 -21.20
C ALA A 215 14.40 -18.35 -20.72
N ASP A 216 15.37 -18.81 -19.96
CA ASP A 216 15.29 -20.06 -19.21
C ASP A 216 15.14 -19.79 -17.70
N LEU A 217 15.16 -20.85 -16.89
CA LEU A 217 14.99 -20.75 -15.45
C LEU A 217 16.11 -19.93 -14.78
N GLU A 218 17.35 -20.02 -15.28
CA GLU A 218 18.49 -19.28 -14.71
C GLU A 218 18.31 -17.77 -14.96
N ASP A 219 17.90 -17.39 -16.17
CA ASP A 219 17.58 -15.99 -16.52
C ASP A 219 16.48 -15.41 -15.62
N ASP A 220 15.41 -16.17 -15.34
CA ASP A 220 14.31 -15.74 -14.47
C ASP A 220 14.77 -15.60 -13.02
N MET A 221 15.60 -16.52 -12.53
CA MET A 221 16.15 -16.45 -11.18
C MET A 221 17.06 -15.23 -11.00
N GLU A 222 17.90 -14.90 -11.99
CA GLU A 222 18.76 -13.70 -11.97
C GLU A 222 17.90 -12.42 -11.94
N LEU A 223 16.88 -12.35 -12.79
CA LEU A 223 15.97 -11.20 -12.80
C LEU A 223 15.26 -11.02 -11.46
N ALA A 224 14.77 -12.11 -10.87
CA ALA A 224 14.08 -12.09 -9.58
C ALA A 224 15.03 -11.63 -8.44
N GLU A 225 16.27 -12.13 -8.43
CA GLU A 225 17.30 -11.73 -7.46
C GLU A 225 17.61 -10.23 -7.57
N ASP A 226 17.86 -9.76 -8.78
CA ASP A 226 18.16 -8.35 -9.07
C ASP A 226 16.98 -7.44 -8.67
N MET A 227 15.75 -7.85 -8.97
CA MET A 227 14.55 -7.11 -8.60
C MET A 227 14.42 -6.94 -7.08
N ILE A 228 14.59 -8.04 -6.33
CA ILE A 228 14.50 -8.01 -4.87
C ILE A 228 15.58 -7.11 -4.28
N LYS A 229 16.83 -7.24 -4.74
CA LYS A 229 17.94 -6.40 -4.29
C LYS A 229 17.68 -4.92 -4.60
N TYR A 230 17.19 -4.63 -5.79
CA TYR A 230 16.87 -3.27 -6.20
C TYR A 230 15.77 -2.65 -5.33
N ILE A 231 14.66 -3.35 -5.10
CA ILE A 231 13.55 -2.86 -4.26
C ILE A 231 14.02 -2.57 -2.84
N ILE A 232 14.78 -3.49 -2.24
CA ILE A 232 15.32 -3.32 -0.89
C ILE A 232 16.22 -2.07 -0.83
N SER A 233 17.19 -1.97 -1.75
CA SER A 233 18.11 -0.83 -1.80
C SER A 233 17.37 0.49 -2.00
N TYR A 234 16.40 0.52 -2.89
CA TYR A 234 15.58 1.69 -3.17
C TYR A 234 14.80 2.16 -1.94
N VAL A 235 14.16 1.23 -1.22
CA VAL A 235 13.41 1.55 0.00
C VAL A 235 14.34 2.06 1.12
N LEU A 236 15.48 1.43 1.31
CA LEU A 236 16.47 1.86 2.33
C LEU A 236 17.01 3.27 2.05
N GLU A 237 17.21 3.61 0.79
CA GLU A 237 17.69 4.93 0.37
C GLU A 237 16.61 6.03 0.50
N HIS A 238 15.37 5.73 0.10
CA HIS A 238 14.32 6.73 -0.04
C HIS A 238 13.34 6.81 1.14
N ALA A 239 13.39 5.87 2.08
CA ALA A 239 12.55 5.83 3.29
C ALA A 239 13.36 5.59 4.58
N PRO A 240 14.49 6.29 4.82
CA PRO A 240 15.36 6.01 5.96
C PRO A 240 14.66 6.21 7.31
N GLU A 241 13.74 7.16 7.44
CA GLU A 241 13.03 7.43 8.69
C GLU A 241 11.99 6.36 9.00
N GLU A 242 11.22 5.95 7.99
CA GLU A 242 10.24 4.86 8.10
C GLU A 242 10.95 3.54 8.44
N MET A 243 12.09 3.26 7.80
CA MET A 243 12.87 2.05 8.08
C MET A 243 13.49 2.08 9.48
N ASN A 244 13.98 3.23 9.95
CA ASN A 244 14.43 3.40 11.33
C ASN A 244 13.28 3.17 12.33
N PHE A 245 12.10 3.69 12.03
CA PHE A 245 10.92 3.43 12.84
C PHE A 245 10.57 1.94 12.91
N PHE A 246 10.63 1.21 11.81
CA PHE A 246 10.40 -0.24 11.80
C PHE A 246 11.45 -0.98 12.63
N ASN A 247 12.73 -0.62 12.48
CA ASN A 247 13.81 -1.22 13.26
C ASN A 247 13.63 -1.00 14.77
N GLU A 248 13.19 0.19 15.18
CA GLU A 248 13.05 0.52 16.60
C GLU A 248 11.78 -0.07 17.24
N PHE A 249 10.65 -0.08 16.51
CA PHE A 249 9.34 -0.33 17.12
C PHE A 249 8.63 -1.60 16.64
N ILE A 250 9.03 -2.17 15.50
CA ILE A 250 8.33 -3.30 14.89
C ILE A 250 9.19 -4.55 14.88
N ASP A 251 10.37 -4.51 14.26
CA ASP A 251 11.24 -5.66 14.11
C ASP A 251 12.72 -5.23 14.06
N LEU A 252 13.45 -5.53 15.12
CA LEU A 252 14.89 -5.23 15.23
C LEU A 252 15.74 -5.99 14.21
N SER A 253 15.22 -7.05 13.59
CA SER A 253 15.96 -7.85 12.61
C SER A 253 16.10 -7.17 11.24
N LEU A 254 15.31 -6.14 10.96
CA LEU A 254 15.35 -5.41 9.68
C LEU A 254 16.71 -4.73 9.41
N ILE A 255 17.50 -4.45 10.45
CA ILE A 255 18.87 -3.95 10.32
C ILE A 255 19.74 -4.89 9.46
N HIS A 256 19.50 -6.20 9.50
CA HIS A 256 20.31 -7.20 8.82
C HIS A 256 19.95 -7.41 7.34
N ILE A 257 18.85 -6.83 6.87
CA ILE A 257 18.44 -6.92 5.45
C ILE A 257 19.43 -6.17 4.54
N SER A 258 20.12 -5.17 5.05
CA SER A 258 21.10 -4.38 4.31
C SER A 258 22.51 -4.97 4.28
N GLU A 259 22.80 -6.01 5.06
CA GLU A 259 24.08 -6.68 4.96
C GLU A 259 24.14 -7.49 3.66
N PRO A 260 25.23 -7.34 2.85
CA PRO A 260 25.39 -8.18 1.68
C PRO A 260 25.37 -9.64 2.13
N THR A 261 24.50 -10.42 1.50
CA THR A 261 24.40 -11.86 1.74
C THR A 261 25.80 -12.46 1.71
N ARG A 262 26.22 -13.07 2.82
CA ARG A 262 27.51 -13.79 2.84
C ARG A 262 27.45 -14.85 1.74
N PRO A 263 28.45 -14.92 0.86
CA PRO A 263 28.51 -16.00 -0.10
C PRO A 263 28.52 -17.32 0.67
N TYR A 264 27.63 -18.20 0.32
CA TYR A 264 27.61 -19.56 0.83
C TYR A 264 28.84 -20.32 0.32
#